data_48f874d8eda3ce71a15dfac44874d64e
#
_entry.id   48f874d8eda3ce71a15dfac44874d64e
#
_cell.length_a   1.000
_cell.length_b   1.000
_cell.length_c   1.000
_cell.angle_alpha   90.00
_cell.angle_beta   90.00
_cell.angle_gamma   90.00
#
_symmetry.space_group_name_H-M   'P 1'
#
loop_
_entity.id
_entity.type
_entity.pdbx_description
1 polymer ?
#
loop_
_entity_poly.entity_id
_entity_poly.type
_entity_poly.pdbx_seq_one_letter_code
_entity_poly.pdbx_strand_id
1 'polypeptide(L)'
;MKIALGADGYGLELKHAIASYLLAQGHSIEDAGIATSDDETPYYQTAAVVAKQVSAGQVDRGILVCGTGMGMAIIANKFPGVYAAVCENTHAAEKSRSINNANVLTLGGMFTTPQLAQEILNTWLSTDFAQGWDPAIQAWLENSLTEIAELESAQFGR
;
A
#
# COMPACT_ATOMS: atom_id res chain seq x y z
N MET A 1 1.14 -11.10 -9.04
CA MET A 1 0.72 -10.91 -7.63
C MET A 1 -0.77 -10.66 -7.59
N LYS A 2 -1.42 -11.01 -6.47
CA LYS A 2 -2.80 -10.65 -6.16
C LYS A 2 -2.79 -9.37 -5.33
N ILE A 3 -3.44 -8.31 -5.82
CA ILE A 3 -3.38 -6.97 -5.23
C ILE A 3 -4.80 -6.51 -4.89
N ALA A 4 -5.04 -6.12 -3.65
CA ALA A 4 -6.27 -5.41 -3.27
C ALA A 4 -6.11 -3.93 -3.61
N LEU A 5 -7.09 -3.37 -4.32
CA LEU A 5 -7.07 -1.98 -4.76
C LEU A 5 -8.35 -1.28 -4.29
N GLY A 6 -8.21 -0.16 -3.59
CA GLY A 6 -9.35 0.58 -3.08
C GLY A 6 -9.20 2.09 -3.22
N ALA A 7 -10.31 2.79 -3.45
CA ALA A 7 -10.35 4.24 -3.44
C ALA A 7 -11.67 4.77 -2.86
N ASP A 8 -11.65 6.03 -2.43
CA ASP A 8 -12.83 6.88 -2.25
C ASP A 8 -13.09 7.76 -3.50
N GLY A 9 -14.07 8.64 -3.44
CA GLY A 9 -14.44 9.52 -4.56
C GLY A 9 -13.28 10.40 -5.07
N TYR A 10 -12.38 10.85 -4.21
CA TYR A 10 -11.22 11.67 -4.61
C TYR A 10 -10.10 10.85 -5.27
N GLY A 11 -10.09 9.54 -5.08
CA GLY A 11 -9.11 8.62 -5.66
C GLY A 11 -9.63 7.82 -6.86
N LEU A 12 -10.92 7.90 -7.19
CA LEU A 12 -11.58 6.99 -8.14
C LEU A 12 -10.94 6.98 -9.53
N GLU A 13 -10.68 8.14 -10.11
CA GLU A 13 -10.07 8.23 -11.44
C GLU A 13 -8.67 7.63 -11.47
N LEU A 14 -7.87 7.95 -10.46
CA LEU A 14 -6.52 7.39 -10.32
C LEU A 14 -6.57 5.89 -10.08
N LYS A 15 -7.52 5.39 -9.28
CA LYS A 15 -7.74 3.94 -9.09
C LYS A 15 -8.00 3.23 -10.41
N HIS A 16 -8.84 3.76 -11.27
CA HIS A 16 -9.13 3.15 -12.58
C HIS A 16 -7.89 3.10 -13.48
N ALA A 17 -7.09 4.17 -13.49
CA ALA A 17 -5.83 4.18 -14.24
C ALA A 17 -4.84 3.14 -13.69
N ILE A 18 -4.71 3.03 -12.37
CA ILE A 18 -3.88 2.04 -11.68
C ILE A 18 -4.36 0.62 -11.99
N ALA A 19 -5.66 0.34 -11.89
CA ALA A 19 -6.23 -0.97 -12.18
C ALA A 19 -5.90 -1.42 -13.62
N SER A 20 -6.15 -0.54 -14.59
CA SER A 20 -5.84 -0.81 -16.00
C SER A 20 -4.36 -1.11 -16.22
N TYR A 21 -3.50 -0.34 -15.59
CA TYR A 21 -2.06 -0.51 -15.68
C TYR A 21 -1.60 -1.87 -15.08
N LEU A 22 -2.02 -2.20 -13.87
CA LEU A 22 -1.64 -3.42 -13.17
C LEU A 22 -2.14 -4.68 -13.88
N LEU A 23 -3.36 -4.65 -14.42
CA LEU A 23 -3.90 -5.75 -15.23
C LEU A 23 -3.06 -5.98 -16.49
N ALA A 24 -2.63 -4.90 -17.17
CA ALA A 24 -1.73 -4.99 -18.33
C ALA A 24 -0.35 -5.56 -17.99
N GLN A 25 0.11 -5.41 -16.73
CA GLN A 25 1.34 -6.01 -16.21
C GLN A 25 1.15 -7.47 -15.73
N GLY A 26 -0.04 -8.05 -15.87
CA GLY A 26 -0.34 -9.43 -15.50
C GLY A 26 -0.60 -9.66 -14.02
N HIS A 27 -0.91 -8.61 -13.26
CA HIS A 27 -1.38 -8.75 -11.87
C HIS A 27 -2.88 -9.08 -11.83
N SER A 28 -3.33 -9.77 -10.79
CA SER A 28 -4.76 -9.90 -10.48
C SER A 28 -5.18 -8.84 -9.47
N ILE A 29 -6.31 -8.19 -9.73
CA ILE A 29 -6.84 -7.11 -8.90
C ILE A 29 -8.09 -7.59 -8.19
N GLU A 30 -8.12 -7.36 -6.88
CA GLU A 30 -9.33 -7.45 -6.07
C GLU A 30 -9.77 -6.03 -5.74
N ASP A 31 -10.79 -5.55 -6.46
CA ASP A 31 -11.32 -4.19 -6.26
C ASP A 31 -12.20 -4.16 -5.01
N ALA A 32 -11.72 -3.45 -3.99
CA ALA A 32 -12.36 -3.32 -2.69
C ALA A 32 -12.87 -1.90 -2.42
N GLY A 33 -12.71 -1.00 -3.37
CA GLY A 33 -13.12 0.40 -3.28
C GLY A 33 -14.41 0.70 -4.01
N ILE A 34 -14.77 1.98 -4.04
CA ILE A 34 -15.94 2.42 -4.80
C ILE A 34 -15.76 2.13 -6.29
N ALA A 35 -16.86 1.79 -6.96
CA ALA A 35 -16.86 1.50 -8.40
C ALA A 35 -17.28 2.71 -9.24
N THR A 36 -18.13 3.59 -8.71
CA THR A 36 -18.69 4.76 -9.40
C THR A 36 -18.68 5.99 -8.51
N SER A 37 -18.82 7.16 -9.10
CA SER A 37 -18.88 8.44 -8.38
C SER A 37 -20.11 8.61 -7.48
N ASP A 38 -21.14 7.78 -7.67
CA ASP A 38 -22.37 7.84 -6.87
C ASP A 38 -22.24 7.05 -5.57
N ASP A 39 -21.17 6.27 -5.41
CA ASP A 39 -20.84 5.55 -4.17
C ASP A 39 -20.14 6.50 -3.20
N GLU A 40 -20.79 6.81 -2.09
CA GLU A 40 -20.30 7.70 -1.04
C GLU A 40 -19.51 6.98 0.05
N THR A 41 -19.08 5.74 -0.16
CA THR A 41 -18.29 4.98 0.82
C THR A 41 -17.03 5.76 1.20
N PRO A 42 -16.86 6.13 2.46
CA PRO A 42 -15.76 6.99 2.89
C PRO A 42 -14.43 6.24 2.91
N TYR A 43 -13.33 6.99 2.74
CA TYR A 43 -11.97 6.47 2.65
C TYR A 43 -11.60 5.48 3.77
N TYR A 44 -12.07 5.73 5.00
CA TYR A 44 -11.72 4.88 6.14
C TYR A 44 -12.37 3.50 6.10
N GLN A 45 -13.54 3.35 5.49
CA GLN A 45 -14.17 2.04 5.29
C GLN A 45 -13.44 1.25 4.20
N THR A 46 -13.16 1.85 3.07
CA THR A 46 -12.37 1.25 1.98
C THR A 46 -10.98 0.83 2.47
N ALA A 47 -10.29 1.71 3.20
CA ALA A 47 -8.98 1.40 3.76
C ALA A 47 -9.02 0.20 4.72
N ALA A 48 -10.05 0.10 5.56
CA ALA A 48 -10.23 -1.02 6.48
C ALA A 48 -10.45 -2.36 5.74
N VAL A 49 -11.19 -2.35 4.63
CA VAL A 49 -11.42 -3.58 3.83
C VAL A 49 -10.10 -4.08 3.23
N VAL A 50 -9.35 -3.21 2.55
CA VAL A 50 -8.05 -3.58 1.95
C VAL A 50 -7.06 -4.01 3.03
N ALA A 51 -6.94 -3.26 4.13
CA ALA A 51 -6.04 -3.59 5.22
C ALA A 51 -6.36 -4.95 5.86
N LYS A 52 -7.65 -5.28 6.03
CA LYS A 52 -8.07 -6.58 6.53
C LYS A 52 -7.66 -7.73 5.60
N GLN A 53 -7.77 -7.55 4.29
CA GLN A 53 -7.34 -8.56 3.31
C GLN A 53 -5.83 -8.77 3.35
N VAL A 54 -5.03 -7.70 3.46
CA VAL A 54 -3.57 -7.78 3.62
C VAL A 54 -3.21 -8.44 4.94
N SER A 55 -3.79 -7.99 6.05
CA SER A 55 -3.58 -8.56 7.40
C SER A 55 -3.91 -10.05 7.48
N ALA A 56 -4.92 -10.50 6.74
CA ALA A 56 -5.33 -11.91 6.67
C ALA A 56 -4.53 -12.74 5.65
N GLY A 57 -3.58 -12.16 4.93
CA GLY A 57 -2.82 -12.85 3.88
C GLY A 57 -3.66 -13.29 2.66
N GLN A 58 -4.81 -12.67 2.43
CA GLN A 58 -5.70 -12.99 1.31
C GLN A 58 -5.21 -12.40 -0.02
N VAL A 59 -4.37 -11.38 0.07
CA VAL A 59 -3.71 -10.69 -1.04
C VAL A 59 -2.23 -10.46 -0.71
N ASP A 60 -1.40 -10.34 -1.74
CA ASP A 60 0.04 -10.11 -1.57
C ASP A 60 0.36 -8.67 -1.17
N ARG A 61 -0.43 -7.71 -1.67
CA ARG A 61 -0.23 -6.26 -1.49
C ARG A 61 -1.56 -5.53 -1.47
N GLY A 62 -1.55 -4.33 -0.86
CA GLY A 62 -2.65 -3.38 -0.93
C GLY A 62 -2.24 -2.09 -1.62
N ILE A 63 -3.16 -1.48 -2.36
CA ILE A 63 -3.01 -0.13 -2.92
C ILE A 63 -4.27 0.64 -2.58
N LEU A 64 -4.10 1.83 -2.01
CA LEU A 64 -5.18 2.67 -1.53
C LEU A 64 -5.04 4.09 -2.08
N VAL A 65 -6.12 4.65 -2.59
CA VAL A 65 -6.13 5.99 -3.17
C VAL A 65 -7.26 6.82 -2.58
N CYS A 66 -6.93 7.97 -2.01
CA CYS A 66 -7.91 9.00 -1.65
C CYS A 66 -7.41 10.38 -2.10
N GLY A 67 -7.91 11.46 -1.55
CA GLY A 67 -7.44 12.81 -1.93
C GLY A 67 -5.94 12.98 -1.69
N THR A 68 -5.41 12.54 -0.53
CA THR A 68 -4.01 12.73 -0.13
C THR A 68 -3.24 11.43 0.15
N GLY A 69 -3.90 10.29 0.21
CA GLY A 69 -3.31 9.02 0.64
C GLY A 69 -3.11 8.90 2.17
N MET A 70 -3.03 10.01 2.88
CA MET A 70 -2.65 10.06 4.30
C MET A 70 -3.68 9.39 5.21
N GLY A 71 -4.96 9.72 5.04
CA GLY A 71 -6.04 9.14 5.84
C GLY A 71 -6.14 7.62 5.68
N MET A 72 -5.97 7.13 4.47
CA MET A 72 -5.98 5.69 4.20
C MET A 72 -4.79 4.98 4.84
N ALA A 73 -3.59 5.59 4.82
CA ALA A 73 -2.42 5.04 5.52
C ALA A 73 -2.63 4.96 7.04
N ILE A 74 -3.22 6.01 7.64
CA ILE A 74 -3.55 6.02 9.07
C ILE A 74 -4.45 4.85 9.45
N ILE A 75 -5.48 4.58 8.66
CA ILE A 75 -6.42 3.48 8.92
C ILE A 75 -5.76 2.13 8.66
N ALA A 76 -5.06 1.97 7.54
CA ALA A 76 -4.43 0.70 7.18
C ALA A 76 -3.42 0.25 8.25
N ASN A 77 -2.63 1.15 8.80
CA ASN A 77 -1.65 0.87 9.87
C ASN A 77 -2.27 0.52 11.22
N LYS A 78 -3.60 0.46 11.35
CA LYS A 78 -4.29 -0.03 12.55
C LYS A 78 -4.60 -1.53 12.49
N PHE A 79 -4.17 -2.21 11.43
CA PHE A 79 -4.36 -3.64 11.26
C PHE A 79 -3.01 -4.36 11.42
N PRO A 80 -2.95 -5.45 12.20
CA PRO A 80 -1.70 -6.16 12.45
C PRO A 80 -1.12 -6.74 11.14
N GLY A 81 0.21 -6.65 11.00
CA GLY A 81 0.93 -7.08 9.80
C GLY A 81 0.74 -6.15 8.59
N VAL A 82 0.14 -4.97 8.78
CA VAL A 82 -0.03 -3.99 7.72
C VAL A 82 0.93 -2.82 7.92
N TYR A 83 1.81 -2.63 6.94
CA TYR A 83 2.79 -1.54 6.88
C TYR A 83 2.45 -0.66 5.69
N ALA A 84 1.60 0.35 5.93
CA ALA A 84 1.14 1.27 4.89
C ALA A 84 2.02 2.52 4.85
N ALA A 85 2.47 2.87 3.64
CA ALA A 85 3.28 4.04 3.37
C ALA A 85 2.64 4.95 2.32
N VAL A 86 2.60 6.26 2.61
CA VAL A 86 2.27 7.28 1.62
C VAL A 86 3.51 7.54 0.78
N CYS A 87 3.42 7.35 -0.54
CA CYS A 87 4.55 7.55 -1.43
C CYS A 87 4.16 8.53 -2.54
N GLU A 88 4.73 9.72 -2.52
CA GLU A 88 4.48 10.79 -3.49
C GLU A 88 5.51 10.84 -4.63
N ASN A 89 6.52 9.96 -4.59
CA ASN A 89 7.57 9.84 -5.59
C ASN A 89 8.20 8.44 -5.56
N THR A 90 9.01 8.14 -6.57
CA THR A 90 9.68 6.84 -6.72
C THR A 90 10.69 6.56 -5.62
N HIS A 91 11.39 7.58 -5.11
CA HIS A 91 12.36 7.39 -4.03
C HIS A 91 11.67 6.98 -2.72
N ALA A 92 10.55 7.62 -2.36
CA ALA A 92 9.74 7.22 -1.22
C ALA A 92 9.21 5.78 -1.39
N ALA A 93 8.77 5.43 -2.61
CA ALA A 93 8.32 4.08 -2.93
C ALA A 93 9.43 3.04 -2.74
N GLU A 94 10.62 3.28 -3.27
CA GLU A 94 11.79 2.42 -3.08
C GLU A 94 12.12 2.25 -1.59
N LYS A 95 12.23 3.34 -0.83
CA LYS A 95 12.61 3.28 0.58
C LYS A 95 11.54 2.67 1.47
N SER A 96 10.27 2.88 1.17
CA SER A 96 9.17 2.21 1.88
C SER A 96 9.26 0.67 1.77
N ARG A 97 9.75 0.17 0.65
CA ARG A 97 9.98 -1.27 0.44
C ARG A 97 11.31 -1.72 1.04
N SER A 98 12.42 -1.10 0.61
CA SER A 98 13.77 -1.56 0.97
C SER A 98 14.12 -1.35 2.46
N ILE A 99 13.47 -0.43 3.15
CA ILE A 99 13.68 -0.18 4.58
C ILE A 99 12.57 -0.75 5.44
N ASN A 100 11.31 -0.46 5.09
CA ASN A 100 10.16 -0.69 5.98
C ASN A 100 9.31 -1.91 5.59
N ASN A 101 9.66 -2.60 4.52
CA ASN A 101 8.88 -3.72 3.97
C ASN A 101 7.38 -3.39 3.80
N ALA A 102 7.06 -2.14 3.41
CA ALA A 102 5.68 -1.70 3.25
C ALA A 102 4.90 -2.63 2.32
N ASN A 103 3.77 -3.14 2.77
CA ASN A 103 2.91 -4.04 2.01
C ASN A 103 1.61 -3.37 1.54
N VAL A 104 1.39 -2.12 1.96
CA VAL A 104 0.32 -1.25 1.46
C VAL A 104 0.92 0.06 0.98
N LEU A 105 0.64 0.41 -0.28
CA LEU A 105 0.98 1.70 -0.87
C LEU A 105 -0.24 2.61 -0.81
N THR A 106 -0.07 3.87 -0.38
CA THR A 106 -1.15 4.84 -0.46
C THR A 106 -0.76 6.05 -1.29
N LEU A 107 -1.69 6.53 -2.13
CA LEU A 107 -1.49 7.60 -3.10
C LEU A 107 -2.56 8.68 -2.95
N GLY A 108 -2.20 9.91 -3.29
CA GLY A 108 -3.11 11.05 -3.29
C GLY A 108 -3.60 11.42 -4.69
N GLY A 109 -4.89 11.22 -4.99
CA GLY A 109 -5.49 11.57 -6.28
C GLY A 109 -5.46 13.08 -6.60
N MET A 110 -5.28 13.94 -5.59
CA MET A 110 -5.20 15.39 -5.78
C MET A 110 -3.87 15.86 -6.40
N PHE A 111 -2.80 15.08 -6.30
CA PHE A 111 -1.47 15.50 -6.75
C PHE A 111 -0.66 14.40 -7.47
N THR A 112 -1.15 13.19 -7.53
CA THR A 112 -0.48 12.11 -8.26
C THR A 112 -1.15 11.90 -9.62
N THR A 113 -0.41 12.19 -10.68
CA THR A 113 -0.90 11.91 -12.05
C THR A 113 -0.86 10.41 -12.34
N PRO A 114 -1.66 9.89 -13.30
CA PRO A 114 -1.58 8.49 -13.71
C PRO A 114 -0.18 8.04 -14.12
N GLN A 115 0.58 8.90 -14.82
CA GLN A 115 1.96 8.59 -15.20
C GLN A 115 2.87 8.45 -13.98
N LEU A 116 2.82 9.40 -13.04
CA LEU A 116 3.61 9.33 -11.81
C LEU A 116 3.22 8.10 -10.98
N ALA A 117 1.94 7.76 -10.91
CA ALA A 117 1.49 6.55 -10.23
C ALA A 117 2.10 5.28 -10.84
N GLN A 118 2.20 5.18 -12.16
CA GLN A 118 2.86 4.06 -12.83
C GLN A 118 4.35 3.96 -12.47
N GLU A 119 5.06 5.09 -12.45
CA GLU A 119 6.47 5.13 -12.07
C GLU A 119 6.68 4.71 -10.59
N ILE A 120 5.81 5.21 -9.69
CA ILE A 120 5.80 4.82 -8.27
C ILE A 120 5.52 3.32 -8.12
N LEU A 121 4.49 2.81 -8.81
CA LEU A 121 4.09 1.40 -8.76
C LEU A 121 5.20 0.48 -9.28
N ASN A 122 5.82 0.83 -10.41
CA ASN A 122 6.94 0.05 -10.95
C ASN A 122 8.07 -0.08 -9.94
N THR A 123 8.46 1.03 -9.34
CA THR A 123 9.51 1.04 -8.31
C THR A 123 9.09 0.23 -7.09
N TRP A 124 7.87 0.47 -6.58
CA TRP A 124 7.38 -0.17 -5.37
C TRP A 124 7.22 -1.69 -5.51
N LEU A 125 6.71 -2.16 -6.66
CA LEU A 125 6.48 -3.58 -6.92
C LEU A 125 7.77 -4.35 -7.26
N SER A 126 8.80 -3.67 -7.77
CA SER A 126 10.09 -4.27 -8.14
C SER A 126 11.16 -4.17 -7.05
N THR A 127 10.90 -3.45 -5.96
CA THR A 127 11.87 -3.31 -4.86
C THR A 127 11.62 -4.38 -3.80
N ASP A 128 12.65 -5.16 -3.49
CA ASP A 128 12.63 -6.12 -2.39
C ASP A 128 13.05 -5.48 -1.07
N PHE A 129 12.62 -6.11 0.03
CA PHE A 129 13.06 -5.70 1.37
C PHE A 129 14.58 -5.87 1.52
N ALA A 130 15.22 -4.94 2.18
CA ALA A 130 16.67 -4.86 2.37
C ALA A 130 17.50 -4.75 1.08
N GLN A 131 16.88 -4.59 -0.08
CA GLN A 131 17.56 -4.43 -1.36
C GLN A 131 18.48 -3.21 -1.37
N GLY A 132 19.70 -3.38 -1.89
CA GLY A 132 20.66 -2.29 -2.11
C GLY A 132 21.44 -1.85 -0.87
N TRP A 133 21.23 -2.49 0.29
CA TRP A 133 21.95 -2.20 1.53
C TRP A 133 23.13 -3.18 1.72
N ASP A 134 24.17 -2.76 2.45
CA ASP A 134 25.25 -3.64 2.83
C ASP A 134 24.78 -4.73 3.84
N PRO A 135 25.54 -5.83 4.00
CA PRO A 135 25.08 -6.94 4.83
C PRO A 135 24.81 -6.60 6.30
N ALA A 136 25.52 -5.62 6.87
CA ALA A 136 25.29 -5.21 8.26
C ALA A 136 23.96 -4.47 8.42
N ILE A 137 23.63 -3.60 7.46
CA ILE A 137 22.36 -2.90 7.42
C ILE A 137 21.22 -3.88 7.10
N GLN A 138 21.41 -4.83 6.18
CA GLN A 138 20.41 -5.87 5.90
C GLN A 138 20.05 -6.66 7.18
N ALA A 139 21.05 -7.13 7.92
CA ALA A 139 20.82 -7.85 9.17
C ALA A 139 20.10 -6.99 10.22
N TRP A 140 20.43 -5.71 10.31
CA TRP A 140 19.72 -4.78 11.20
C TRP A 140 18.26 -4.58 10.79
N LEU A 141 17.99 -4.41 9.49
CA LEU A 141 16.62 -4.28 8.96
C LEU A 141 15.80 -5.57 9.22
N GLU A 142 16.38 -6.75 9.01
CA GLU A 142 15.73 -8.03 9.30
C GLU A 142 15.39 -8.16 10.80
N ASN A 143 16.31 -7.77 11.68
CA ASN A 143 16.04 -7.76 13.12
C ASN A 143 14.93 -6.76 13.47
N SER A 144 14.89 -5.61 12.84
CA SER A 144 13.85 -4.59 13.08
C SER A 144 12.43 -5.11 12.81
N LEU A 145 12.23 -5.98 11.82
CA LEU A 145 10.93 -6.60 11.57
C LEU A 145 10.49 -7.51 12.74
N THR A 146 11.43 -8.21 13.37
CA THR A 146 11.14 -9.02 14.56
C THR A 146 10.70 -8.15 15.73
N GLU A 147 11.44 -7.07 16.01
CA GLU A 147 11.09 -6.13 17.07
C GLU A 147 9.75 -5.43 16.82
N ILE A 148 9.47 -5.04 15.55
CA ILE A 148 8.17 -4.47 15.17
C ILE A 148 7.04 -5.47 15.38
N ALA A 149 7.24 -6.74 15.04
CA ALA A 149 6.23 -7.78 15.25
C ALA A 149 5.98 -8.04 16.76
N GLU A 150 7.00 -7.94 17.61
CA GLU A 150 6.85 -8.02 19.07
C GLU A 150 6.05 -6.84 19.64
N LEU A 151 6.36 -5.60 19.18
CA LEU A 151 5.60 -4.41 19.54
C LEU A 151 4.13 -4.52 19.11
N GLU A 152 3.90 -4.98 17.89
CA GLU A 152 2.58 -5.19 17.33
C GLU A 152 1.78 -6.24 18.12
N SER A 153 2.42 -7.37 18.45
CA SER A 153 1.83 -8.43 19.28
C SER A 153 1.42 -7.90 20.67
N ALA A 154 2.27 -7.08 21.29
CA ALA A 154 1.96 -6.46 22.57
C ALA A 154 0.77 -5.49 22.49
N GLN A 155 0.64 -4.73 21.38
CA GLN A 155 -0.43 -3.76 21.21
C GLN A 155 -1.77 -4.38 20.82
N PHE A 156 -1.76 -5.41 19.97
CA PHE A 156 -2.99 -6.04 19.48
C PHE A 156 -3.38 -7.32 20.25
N GLY A 157 -2.57 -7.77 21.21
CA GLY A 157 -2.89 -8.92 22.07
C GLY A 157 -2.87 -10.26 21.33
N ARG A 158 -1.94 -10.43 20.39
CA ARG A 158 -1.80 -11.66 19.58
C ARG A 158 -0.48 -12.34 19.83
#